data_bac41e3d5605dc077f88b6ac44253432
#
_entry.id   bac41e3d5605dc077f88b6ac44253432
#
_cell.length_a   1.000
_cell.length_b   1.000
_cell.length_c   1.000
_cell.angle_alpha   90.00
_cell.angle_beta   90.00
_cell.angle_gamma   90.00
#
_symmetry.space_group_name_H-M   'P 1'
#
loop_
_entity.id
_entity.type
_entity.pdbx_description
1 polymer ?
#
loop_
_entity_poly.entity_id
_entity_poly.type
_entity_poly.pdbx_seq_one_letter_code
_entity_poly.pdbx_strand_id
1 'polypeptide(L)'
;MTRLTPTDVGVIGTGSCLPERRVDSREVAATLGVEHRWIVERVGVLERRFAGTGETGTGLAARAAARALDRAGVAPEDVDAIVLATSTPETPIPGVAARVQEAVGARNAFAFDVNAACAGWLVGIETARGFLRADERRRYVLVVGADTYSRILNPGDRRTYPLFGDGAGAVVVARVPAGEGIGRIEIRTDGRLGHYAVGGHGNLLTPDGLAGGAHHLTMLGRDIAALVRTEFPALVEDAVKEEGLTVADVDHLVCHQANPRLVREVAENAGFRPGQVVLTGDVIGNTAAASLPIGLDTAVRDGRIRAGDTVLMITFGAGMTWGRALMRWPSAARP
;
A
#
# COMPACT_ATOMS: atom_id res chain seq x y z
N MET A 1 12.09 32.28 -23.42
CA MET A 1 11.38 31.46 -22.45
C MET A 1 10.64 30.39 -23.20
N THR A 2 11.19 29.20 -23.28
CA THR A 2 10.52 28.04 -23.87
C THR A 2 9.32 27.70 -22.96
N ARG A 3 8.11 27.78 -23.48
CA ARG A 3 6.93 27.25 -22.76
C ARG A 3 7.15 25.75 -22.62
N LEU A 4 7.38 25.29 -21.40
CA LEU A 4 7.44 23.86 -21.10
C LEU A 4 6.09 23.24 -21.46
N THR A 5 6.11 22.15 -22.18
CA THR A 5 4.91 21.35 -22.43
C THR A 5 4.38 20.92 -21.07
N PRO A 6 3.09 21.14 -20.74
CA PRO A 6 2.54 20.66 -19.49
C PRO A 6 2.81 19.15 -19.36
N THR A 7 3.50 18.74 -18.30
CA THR A 7 3.71 17.34 -17.98
C THR A 7 3.00 17.02 -16.68
N ASP A 8 2.37 15.89 -16.62
CA ASP A 8 1.84 15.32 -15.40
C ASP A 8 2.87 14.37 -14.75
N VAL A 9 2.53 13.81 -13.63
CA VAL A 9 3.36 12.85 -12.91
C VAL A 9 2.60 11.55 -12.79
N GLY A 10 3.22 10.44 -13.18
CA GLY A 10 2.57 9.13 -13.21
C GLY A 10 3.49 7.98 -12.86
N VAL A 11 2.90 6.81 -12.73
CA VAL A 11 3.62 5.54 -12.52
C VAL A 11 4.07 5.01 -13.86
N ILE A 12 5.36 4.69 -13.99
CA ILE A 12 5.95 4.15 -15.23
C ILE A 12 6.47 2.71 -15.10
N GLY A 13 6.53 2.18 -13.89
CA GLY A 13 6.90 0.79 -13.62
C GLY A 13 6.43 0.37 -12.25
N THR A 14 6.10 -0.92 -12.11
CA THR A 14 5.59 -1.52 -10.87
C THR A 14 6.41 -2.75 -10.50
N GLY A 15 6.44 -3.10 -9.22
CA GLY A 15 7.07 -4.34 -8.76
C GLY A 15 6.53 -4.74 -7.40
N SER A 16 6.44 -6.02 -7.15
CA SER A 16 6.04 -6.55 -5.84
C SER A 16 6.89 -7.74 -5.42
N CYS A 17 6.99 -7.98 -4.12
CA CYS A 17 7.64 -9.13 -3.55
C CYS A 17 6.88 -9.62 -2.32
N LEU A 18 6.52 -10.89 -2.32
CA LEU A 18 5.89 -11.57 -1.19
C LEU A 18 6.86 -12.56 -0.57
N PRO A 19 6.78 -12.83 0.75
CA PRO A 19 7.50 -13.92 1.38
C PRO A 19 7.19 -15.27 0.75
N GLU A 20 8.11 -16.21 0.88
CA GLU A 20 7.93 -17.57 0.33
C GLU A 20 6.91 -18.39 1.13
N ARG A 21 6.90 -18.26 2.45
CA ARG A 21 6.02 -19.03 3.33
C ARG A 21 4.56 -18.64 3.10
N ARG A 22 3.78 -19.62 2.65
CA ARG A 22 2.31 -19.54 2.60
C ARG A 22 1.73 -20.05 3.92
N VAL A 23 0.74 -19.32 4.42
CA VAL A 23 0.00 -19.65 5.63
C VAL A 23 -1.48 -19.74 5.27
N ASP A 24 -1.99 -20.96 5.20
CA ASP A 24 -3.41 -21.22 4.91
C ASP A 24 -4.29 -20.81 6.10
N SER A 25 -5.50 -20.38 5.84
CA SER A 25 -6.45 -20.02 6.90
C SER A 25 -6.87 -21.18 7.78
N ARG A 26 -6.64 -22.45 7.39
CA ARG A 26 -6.81 -23.62 8.27
C ARG A 26 -5.72 -23.66 9.35
N GLU A 27 -4.46 -23.34 9.01
CA GLU A 27 -3.36 -23.19 9.97
C GLU A 27 -3.67 -22.10 10.99
N VAL A 28 -4.14 -20.93 10.52
CA VAL A 28 -4.57 -19.81 11.38
C VAL A 28 -5.75 -20.20 12.27
N ALA A 29 -6.72 -20.92 11.74
CA ALA A 29 -7.89 -21.39 12.49
C ALA A 29 -7.48 -22.35 13.61
N ALA A 30 -6.56 -23.28 13.33
CA ALA A 30 -6.02 -24.21 14.33
C ALA A 30 -5.29 -23.45 15.44
N THR A 31 -4.45 -22.45 15.11
CA THR A 31 -3.75 -21.61 16.08
C THR A 31 -4.71 -20.84 16.99
N LEU A 32 -5.80 -20.32 16.44
CA LEU A 32 -6.81 -19.53 17.17
C LEU A 32 -7.85 -20.38 17.90
N GLY A 33 -7.88 -21.70 17.67
CA GLY A 33 -8.93 -22.58 18.21
C GLY A 33 -10.32 -22.21 17.69
N VAL A 34 -10.43 -21.89 16.40
CA VAL A 34 -11.70 -21.56 15.73
C VAL A 34 -11.92 -22.46 14.51
N GLU A 35 -13.16 -22.51 14.01
CA GLU A 35 -13.44 -23.19 12.76
C GLU A 35 -12.88 -22.40 11.57
N HIS A 36 -12.30 -23.08 10.59
CA HIS A 36 -11.83 -22.48 9.33
C HIS A 36 -12.90 -21.63 8.65
N ARG A 37 -14.16 -22.12 8.64
CA ARG A 37 -15.31 -21.43 8.08
C ARG A 37 -15.51 -20.02 8.70
N TRP A 38 -15.24 -19.88 10.00
CA TRP A 38 -15.33 -18.59 10.68
C TRP A 38 -14.39 -17.54 10.07
N ILE A 39 -13.14 -17.91 9.73
CA ILE A 39 -12.18 -17.00 9.08
C ILE A 39 -12.67 -16.63 7.69
N VAL A 40 -13.05 -17.61 6.86
CA VAL A 40 -13.51 -17.37 5.49
C VAL A 40 -14.72 -16.45 5.46
N GLU A 41 -15.71 -16.70 6.33
CA GLU A 41 -16.96 -15.94 6.34
C GLU A 41 -16.83 -14.56 7.01
N ARG A 42 -15.93 -14.38 7.97
CA ARG A 42 -15.79 -13.12 8.70
C ARG A 42 -14.70 -12.22 8.15
N VAL A 43 -13.63 -12.81 7.66
CA VAL A 43 -12.42 -12.10 7.23
C VAL A 43 -12.29 -12.10 5.71
N GLY A 44 -12.56 -13.23 5.07
CA GLY A 44 -12.43 -13.39 3.62
C GLY A 44 -11.00 -13.63 3.14
N VAL A 45 -10.05 -13.86 4.06
CA VAL A 45 -8.66 -14.22 3.73
C VAL A 45 -8.54 -15.73 3.72
N LEU A 46 -8.15 -16.30 2.60
CA LEU A 46 -7.95 -17.73 2.40
C LEU A 46 -6.51 -18.14 2.70
N GLU A 47 -5.58 -17.31 2.27
CA GLU A 47 -4.13 -17.49 2.42
C GLU A 47 -3.46 -16.14 2.73
N ARG A 48 -2.32 -16.14 3.39
CA ARG A 48 -1.42 -15.00 3.53
C ARG A 48 0.03 -15.45 3.43
N ARG A 49 0.92 -14.46 3.39
CA ARG A 49 2.35 -14.71 3.40
C ARG A 49 2.95 -14.16 4.68
N PHE A 50 3.76 -14.95 5.34
CA PHE A 50 4.52 -14.54 6.53
C PHE A 50 6.01 -14.66 6.24
N ALA A 51 6.74 -13.59 6.53
CA ALA A 51 8.20 -13.57 6.40
C ALA A 51 8.83 -14.63 7.30
N GLY A 52 9.60 -15.52 6.68
CA GLY A 52 10.36 -16.57 7.35
C GLY A 52 11.57 -16.00 8.10
N THR A 53 12.31 -16.92 8.77
CA THR A 53 13.58 -16.59 9.39
C THR A 53 14.56 -16.17 8.29
N GLY A 54 15.10 -14.95 8.36
CA GLY A 54 16.02 -14.40 7.34
C GLY A 54 15.33 -13.59 6.23
N GLU A 55 14.02 -13.63 6.09
CA GLU A 55 13.30 -12.66 5.26
C GLU A 55 13.02 -11.39 6.08
N THR A 56 13.38 -10.24 5.54
CA THR A 56 13.22 -8.92 6.18
C THR A 56 12.37 -7.99 5.33
N GLY A 57 11.72 -6.99 5.94
CA GLY A 57 11.01 -5.95 5.23
C GLY A 57 11.92 -5.23 4.24
N THR A 58 13.17 -4.93 4.65
CA THR A 58 14.22 -4.37 3.76
C THR A 58 14.45 -5.27 2.53
N GLY A 59 14.63 -6.58 2.73
CA GLY A 59 14.89 -7.52 1.64
C GLY A 59 13.71 -7.66 0.67
N LEU A 60 12.47 -7.67 1.20
CA LEU A 60 11.25 -7.66 0.38
C LEU A 60 11.13 -6.36 -0.41
N ALA A 61 11.36 -5.22 0.26
CA ALA A 61 11.33 -3.89 -0.35
C ALA A 61 12.35 -3.74 -1.48
N ALA A 62 13.60 -4.18 -1.26
CA ALA A 62 14.65 -4.12 -2.27
C ALA A 62 14.30 -4.96 -3.51
N ARG A 63 13.75 -6.17 -3.33
CA ARG A 63 13.32 -7.01 -4.45
C ARG A 63 12.13 -6.40 -5.22
N ALA A 64 11.16 -5.81 -4.52
CA ALA A 64 10.05 -5.11 -5.15
C ALA A 64 10.54 -3.88 -5.94
N ALA A 65 11.44 -3.09 -5.34
CA ALA A 65 12.08 -1.93 -5.94
C ALA A 65 12.86 -2.28 -7.21
N ALA A 66 13.71 -3.31 -7.16
CA ALA A 66 14.47 -3.77 -8.32
C ALA A 66 13.55 -4.17 -9.50
N ARG A 67 12.45 -4.87 -9.22
CA ARG A 67 11.45 -5.23 -10.24
C ARG A 67 10.76 -4.01 -10.85
N ALA A 68 10.43 -3.02 -10.02
CA ALA A 68 9.82 -1.78 -10.51
C ALA A 68 10.76 -0.99 -11.42
N LEU A 69 12.05 -0.90 -11.05
CA LEU A 69 13.09 -0.26 -11.86
C LEU A 69 13.31 -0.99 -13.19
N ASP A 70 13.43 -2.32 -13.16
CA ASP A 70 13.57 -3.15 -14.35
C ASP A 70 12.42 -2.93 -15.35
N ARG A 71 11.18 -2.98 -14.88
CA ARG A 71 10.00 -2.72 -15.73
C ARG A 71 9.90 -1.28 -16.21
N ALA A 72 10.31 -0.31 -15.39
CA ALA A 72 10.39 1.07 -15.85
C ALA A 72 11.50 1.29 -16.91
N GLY A 73 12.47 0.39 -16.99
CA GLY A 73 13.68 0.56 -17.79
C GLY A 73 14.56 1.70 -17.24
N VAL A 74 14.56 1.88 -15.92
CA VAL A 74 15.31 2.93 -15.22
C VAL A 74 16.49 2.31 -14.49
N ALA A 75 17.70 2.82 -14.76
CA ALA A 75 18.88 2.40 -14.03
C ALA A 75 18.83 2.88 -12.57
N PRO A 76 19.28 2.08 -11.59
CA PRO A 76 19.26 2.50 -10.19
C PRO A 76 19.95 3.84 -9.93
N GLU A 77 21.03 4.13 -10.65
CA GLU A 77 21.79 5.38 -10.55
C GLU A 77 21.03 6.62 -11.05
N ASP A 78 19.98 6.43 -11.83
CA ASP A 78 19.12 7.49 -12.34
C ASP A 78 18.01 7.90 -11.35
N VAL A 79 17.83 7.15 -10.27
CA VAL A 79 16.82 7.45 -9.24
C VAL A 79 17.30 8.64 -8.39
N ASP A 80 16.44 9.65 -8.27
CA ASP A 80 16.75 10.88 -7.53
C ASP A 80 16.34 10.78 -6.05
N ALA A 81 15.29 10.03 -5.75
CA ALA A 81 14.79 9.85 -4.40
C ALA A 81 14.13 8.49 -4.18
N ILE A 82 14.21 7.97 -2.96
CA ILE A 82 13.45 6.82 -2.48
C ILE A 82 12.59 7.25 -1.30
N VAL A 83 11.27 7.08 -1.44
CA VAL A 83 10.30 7.27 -0.35
C VAL A 83 9.74 5.91 0.01
N LEU A 84 10.01 5.44 1.23
CA LEU A 84 9.58 4.14 1.69
C LEU A 84 8.54 4.27 2.81
N ALA A 85 7.36 3.73 2.58
CA ALA A 85 6.29 3.66 3.56
C ALA A 85 6.35 2.35 4.33
N THR A 86 6.52 2.44 5.64
CA THR A 86 6.48 1.29 6.55
C THR A 86 6.04 1.71 7.95
N SER A 87 5.38 0.80 8.64
CA SER A 87 5.05 0.87 10.07
C SER A 87 5.71 -0.25 10.87
N THR A 88 6.48 -1.10 10.19
CA THR A 88 7.20 -2.23 10.79
C THR A 88 8.69 -2.23 10.42
N PRO A 89 9.41 -1.10 10.64
CA PRO A 89 10.85 -1.05 10.35
C PRO A 89 11.60 -2.03 11.26
N GLU A 90 12.64 -2.72 10.73
CA GLU A 90 13.48 -3.63 11.52
C GLU A 90 14.25 -2.87 12.61
N THR A 91 14.60 -1.63 12.33
CA THR A 91 15.26 -0.73 13.27
C THR A 91 14.75 0.68 13.06
N PRO A 92 14.63 1.49 14.13
CA PRO A 92 14.26 2.88 13.97
C PRO A 92 15.39 3.73 13.34
N ILE A 93 16.65 3.31 13.47
CA ILE A 93 17.86 4.02 12.97
C ILE A 93 18.89 2.98 12.51
N PRO A 94 19.41 3.06 11.28
CA PRO A 94 18.94 3.89 10.17
C PRO A 94 17.58 3.42 9.67
N GLY A 95 16.87 4.32 8.94
CA GLY A 95 15.61 4.00 8.28
C GLY A 95 15.76 2.90 7.21
N VAL A 96 14.68 2.22 6.91
CA VAL A 96 14.64 1.10 5.95
C VAL A 96 14.98 1.59 4.54
N ALA A 97 14.54 2.79 4.15
CA ALA A 97 14.81 3.38 2.83
C ALA A 97 16.30 3.49 2.51
N ALA A 98 17.14 3.85 3.50
CA ALA A 98 18.59 3.95 3.30
C ALA A 98 19.21 2.58 2.97
N ARG A 99 18.73 1.51 3.60
CA ARG A 99 19.17 0.14 3.33
C ARG A 99 18.68 -0.37 1.96
N VAL A 100 17.46 0.00 1.59
CA VAL A 100 16.92 -0.31 0.26
C VAL A 100 17.71 0.41 -0.81
N GLN A 101 18.08 1.68 -0.59
CA GLN A 101 18.90 2.49 -1.48
C GLN A 101 20.25 1.80 -1.80
N GLU A 102 20.92 1.30 -0.77
CA GLU A 102 22.16 0.53 -0.93
C GLU A 102 21.90 -0.78 -1.70
N ALA A 103 20.89 -1.55 -1.26
CA ALA A 103 20.60 -2.87 -1.80
C ALA A 103 20.23 -2.87 -3.29
N VAL A 104 19.58 -1.80 -3.78
CA VAL A 104 19.23 -1.65 -5.20
C VAL A 104 20.31 -0.93 -6.01
N GLY A 105 21.32 -0.36 -5.37
CA GLY A 105 22.41 0.39 -6.03
C GLY A 105 22.03 1.82 -6.45
N ALA A 106 20.99 2.42 -5.89
CA ALA A 106 20.52 3.77 -6.23
C ALA A 106 21.40 4.86 -5.57
N ARG A 107 22.68 4.88 -5.87
CA ARG A 107 23.73 5.65 -5.18
C ARG A 107 23.53 7.16 -5.18
N ASN A 108 22.79 7.66 -6.18
CA ASN A 108 22.53 9.10 -6.34
C ASN A 108 21.25 9.54 -5.64
N ALA A 109 20.41 8.60 -5.20
CA ALA A 109 19.15 8.88 -4.54
C ALA A 109 19.35 9.28 -3.08
N PHE A 110 18.68 10.34 -2.62
CA PHE A 110 18.42 10.47 -1.19
C PHE A 110 17.22 9.58 -0.80
N ALA A 111 17.22 9.06 0.44
CA ALA A 111 16.24 8.07 0.87
C ALA A 111 15.76 8.33 2.29
N PHE A 112 14.46 8.17 2.54
CA PHE A 112 13.86 8.32 3.86
C PHE A 112 12.56 7.52 3.96
N ASP A 113 12.20 7.19 5.22
CA ASP A 113 10.96 6.51 5.54
C ASP A 113 9.83 7.50 5.83
N VAL A 114 8.60 7.11 5.49
CA VAL A 114 7.36 7.77 5.91
C VAL A 114 6.48 6.78 6.65
N ASN A 115 5.77 7.25 7.68
CA ASN A 115 4.83 6.43 8.41
C ASN A 115 3.46 7.13 8.51
N ALA A 116 2.49 6.61 7.79
CA ALA A 116 1.06 6.87 7.94
C ALA A 116 0.30 5.53 7.89
N ALA A 117 0.91 4.49 8.47
CA ALA A 117 0.44 3.11 8.45
C ALA A 117 0.04 2.67 7.02
N CYS A 118 -1.13 2.04 6.85
CA CYS A 118 -1.58 1.56 5.54
C CYS A 118 -1.78 2.67 4.51
N ALA A 119 -1.96 3.93 4.92
CA ALA A 119 -2.05 5.08 4.03
C ALA A 119 -0.67 5.63 3.61
N GLY A 120 0.40 5.13 4.20
CA GLY A 120 1.76 5.63 4.02
C GLY A 120 2.23 5.62 2.57
N TRP A 121 1.85 4.61 1.79
CA TRP A 121 2.24 4.56 0.37
C TRP A 121 1.59 5.70 -0.44
N LEU A 122 0.32 6.04 -0.20
CA LEU A 122 -0.33 7.17 -0.89
C LEU A 122 0.31 8.52 -0.49
N VAL A 123 0.72 8.66 0.78
CA VAL A 123 1.52 9.81 1.25
C VAL A 123 2.86 9.85 0.51
N GLY A 124 3.50 8.70 0.30
CA GLY A 124 4.73 8.57 -0.48
C GLY A 124 4.56 9.00 -1.93
N ILE A 125 3.45 8.65 -2.57
CA ILE A 125 3.10 9.10 -3.93
C ILE A 125 2.94 10.62 -4.00
N GLU A 126 2.24 11.23 -3.06
CA GLU A 126 2.09 12.69 -3.02
C GLU A 126 3.44 13.40 -2.80
N THR A 127 4.28 12.83 -1.94
CA THR A 127 5.66 13.31 -1.71
C THR A 127 6.49 13.24 -2.99
N ALA A 128 6.45 12.11 -3.71
CA ALA A 128 7.15 11.93 -4.98
C ALA A 128 6.68 12.94 -6.04
N ARG A 129 5.37 13.14 -6.13
CA ARG A 129 4.76 14.12 -7.03
C ARG A 129 5.24 15.54 -6.71
N GLY A 130 5.30 15.89 -5.43
CA GLY A 130 5.86 17.16 -4.96
C GLY A 130 7.32 17.36 -5.38
N PHE A 131 8.17 16.35 -5.21
CA PHE A 131 9.58 16.44 -5.61
C PHE A 131 9.77 16.62 -7.12
N LEU A 132 9.02 15.90 -7.93
CA LEU A 132 9.09 15.99 -9.39
C LEU A 132 8.57 17.34 -9.91
N ARG A 133 7.55 17.92 -9.26
CA ARG A 133 7.02 19.25 -9.62
C ARG A 133 7.91 20.40 -9.17
N ALA A 134 8.58 20.26 -8.02
CA ALA A 134 9.40 21.31 -7.45
C ALA A 134 10.76 21.50 -8.14
N ASP A 135 11.31 20.45 -8.76
CA ASP A 135 12.64 20.51 -9.38
C ASP A 135 12.65 19.67 -10.67
N GLU A 136 12.77 20.37 -11.82
CA GLU A 136 12.78 19.74 -13.14
C GLU A 136 13.99 18.83 -13.40
N ARG A 137 15.07 18.97 -12.66
CA ARG A 137 16.25 18.11 -12.76
C ARG A 137 15.98 16.72 -12.21
N ARG A 138 15.00 16.56 -11.29
CA ARG A 138 14.59 15.25 -10.80
C ARG A 138 13.74 14.55 -11.85
N ARG A 139 14.09 13.32 -12.15
CA ARG A 139 13.46 12.53 -13.20
C ARG A 139 12.65 11.37 -12.66
N TYR A 140 13.18 10.67 -11.67
CA TYR A 140 12.62 9.43 -11.15
C TYR A 140 12.60 9.39 -9.63
N VAL A 141 11.45 9.07 -9.08
CA VAL A 141 11.28 8.80 -7.65
C VAL A 141 10.75 7.38 -7.46
N LEU A 142 11.43 6.59 -6.66
CA LEU A 142 11.00 5.25 -6.28
C LEU A 142 10.14 5.35 -5.01
N VAL A 143 8.89 4.89 -5.09
CA VAL A 143 7.97 4.84 -3.95
C VAL A 143 7.71 3.39 -3.58
N VAL A 144 8.07 3.02 -2.36
CA VAL A 144 7.98 1.65 -1.84
C VAL A 144 7.02 1.59 -0.66
N GLY A 145 6.17 0.58 -0.61
CA GLY A 145 5.42 0.19 0.58
C GLY A 145 5.90 -1.19 1.04
N ALA A 146 6.30 -1.35 2.29
CA ALA A 146 6.80 -2.63 2.79
C ALA A 146 6.48 -2.81 4.27
N ASP A 147 5.80 -3.90 4.60
CA ASP A 147 5.48 -4.22 5.99
C ASP A 147 5.61 -5.73 6.28
N THR A 148 6.03 -6.05 7.50
CA THR A 148 6.12 -7.40 8.07
C THR A 148 5.30 -7.47 9.36
N TYR A 149 3.99 -7.32 9.24
CA TYR A 149 3.07 -7.29 10.38
C TYR A 149 3.06 -8.60 11.19
N SER A 150 3.39 -9.74 10.55
CA SER A 150 3.52 -11.03 11.27
C SER A 150 4.43 -10.94 12.51
N ARG A 151 5.38 -9.99 12.52
CA ARG A 151 6.33 -9.75 13.61
C ARG A 151 5.71 -9.10 14.86
N ILE A 152 4.59 -8.40 14.70
CA ILE A 152 3.92 -7.65 15.77
C ILE A 152 2.49 -8.14 16.03
N LEU A 153 2.09 -9.25 15.42
CA LEU A 153 0.80 -9.89 15.69
C LEU A 153 0.87 -10.77 16.93
N ASN A 154 -0.21 -10.77 17.71
CA ASN A 154 -0.44 -11.80 18.73
C ASN A 154 -1.15 -12.99 18.07
N PRO A 155 -0.53 -14.19 18.00
CA PRO A 155 -1.17 -15.37 17.40
C PRO A 155 -2.47 -15.79 18.07
N GLY A 156 -2.70 -15.39 19.34
CA GLY A 156 -3.95 -15.64 20.07
C GLY A 156 -5.05 -14.61 19.84
N ASP A 157 -4.78 -13.50 19.13
CA ASP A 157 -5.79 -12.46 18.91
C ASP A 157 -6.62 -12.70 17.64
N ARG A 158 -7.88 -13.09 17.81
CA ARG A 158 -8.85 -13.31 16.72
C ARG A 158 -9.19 -12.06 15.91
N ARG A 159 -8.86 -10.86 16.40
CA ARG A 159 -9.19 -9.57 15.74
C ARG A 159 -8.13 -9.14 14.74
N THR A 160 -6.87 -9.53 14.96
CA THR A 160 -5.74 -9.09 14.14
C THR A 160 -5.06 -10.23 13.40
N TYR A 161 -4.75 -11.34 14.08
CA TYR A 161 -3.96 -12.44 13.50
C TYR A 161 -4.52 -13.01 12.18
N PRO A 162 -5.84 -13.19 11.99
CA PRO A 162 -6.37 -13.74 10.73
C PRO A 162 -6.41 -12.75 9.57
N LEU A 163 -6.14 -11.45 9.80
CA LEU A 163 -6.26 -10.40 8.78
C LEU A 163 -4.97 -10.21 7.98
N PHE A 164 -3.82 -10.13 8.68
CA PHE A 164 -2.60 -9.59 8.11
C PHE A 164 -1.76 -10.62 7.36
N GLY A 165 -0.96 -10.09 6.44
CA GLY A 165 0.14 -10.75 5.75
C GLY A 165 1.31 -9.78 5.59
N ASP A 166 2.46 -10.30 5.16
CA ASP A 166 3.67 -9.54 4.90
C ASP A 166 3.89 -9.38 3.40
N GLY A 167 4.54 -8.28 3.01
CA GLY A 167 4.87 -8.06 1.62
C GLY A 167 5.47 -6.68 1.36
N ALA A 168 5.93 -6.50 0.14
CA ALA A 168 6.41 -5.23 -0.38
C ALA A 168 5.89 -4.99 -1.80
N GLY A 169 5.58 -3.74 -2.11
CA GLY A 169 5.28 -3.29 -3.45
C GLY A 169 5.98 -1.96 -3.72
N ALA A 170 6.37 -1.72 -4.96
CA ALA A 170 7.09 -0.53 -5.36
C ALA A 170 6.60 -0.02 -6.72
N VAL A 171 6.74 1.28 -6.92
CA VAL A 171 6.51 1.93 -8.22
C VAL A 171 7.61 2.94 -8.51
N VAL A 172 7.92 3.12 -9.79
CA VAL A 172 8.72 4.23 -10.28
C VAL A 172 7.78 5.33 -10.75
N VAL A 173 7.93 6.52 -10.18
CA VAL A 173 7.14 7.72 -10.48
C VAL A 173 8.01 8.67 -11.30
N ALA A 174 7.47 9.17 -12.41
CA ALA A 174 8.16 10.07 -13.32
C ALA A 174 7.19 11.09 -13.95
N ARG A 175 7.74 12.04 -14.71
CA ARG A 175 6.93 12.89 -15.59
C ARG A 175 6.38 12.07 -16.76
N VAL A 176 5.12 12.30 -17.07
CA VAL A 176 4.38 11.63 -18.16
C VAL A 176 3.70 12.70 -19.03
N PRO A 177 3.22 12.34 -20.23
CA PRO A 177 2.47 13.26 -21.06
C PRO A 177 1.29 13.91 -20.33
N ALA A 178 0.96 15.15 -20.70
CA ALA A 178 -0.18 15.86 -20.15
C ALA A 178 -1.50 15.10 -20.41
N GLY A 179 -2.36 15.06 -19.41
CA GLY A 179 -3.62 14.30 -19.44
C GLY A 179 -3.47 12.83 -19.06
N GLU A 180 -2.23 12.36 -18.77
CA GLU A 180 -1.93 11.06 -18.20
C GLU A 180 -1.41 11.23 -16.76
N GLY A 181 -1.32 10.12 -16.02
CA GLY A 181 -0.74 10.13 -14.67
C GLY A 181 -1.73 10.44 -13.56
N ILE A 182 -1.19 10.90 -12.42
CA ILE A 182 -1.92 11.01 -11.16
C ILE A 182 -2.54 12.41 -11.06
N GLY A 183 -3.86 12.47 -11.00
CA GLY A 183 -4.64 13.66 -10.76
C GLY A 183 -4.48 14.20 -9.34
N ARG A 184 -5.54 14.77 -8.79
CA ARG A 184 -5.54 15.27 -7.41
C ARG A 184 -5.44 14.09 -6.43
N ILE A 185 -4.55 14.21 -5.46
CA ILE A 185 -4.49 13.32 -4.29
C ILE A 185 -5.15 14.06 -3.12
N GLU A 186 -6.04 13.38 -2.44
CA GLU A 186 -6.66 13.87 -1.21
C GLU A 186 -6.31 12.94 -0.07
N ILE A 187 -5.79 13.51 1.02
CA ILE A 187 -5.44 12.79 2.24
C ILE A 187 -6.03 13.55 3.43
N ARG A 188 -6.74 12.83 4.29
CA ARG A 188 -7.36 13.36 5.51
C ARG A 188 -6.84 12.59 6.71
N THR A 189 -6.73 13.24 7.86
CA THR A 189 -6.38 12.60 9.13
C THR A 189 -7.27 13.11 10.25
N ASP A 190 -7.80 12.19 11.06
CA ASP A 190 -8.45 12.51 12.32
C ASP A 190 -7.70 11.83 13.48
N GLY A 191 -6.82 12.58 14.15
CA GLY A 191 -6.01 12.08 15.26
C GLY A 191 -6.82 11.67 16.50
N ARG A 192 -8.07 12.10 16.63
CA ARG A 192 -8.96 11.67 17.73
C ARG A 192 -9.27 10.17 17.64
N LEU A 193 -9.18 9.59 16.43
CA LEU A 193 -9.42 8.19 16.14
C LEU A 193 -8.14 7.33 16.21
N GLY A 194 -7.00 7.91 16.61
CA GLY A 194 -5.71 7.21 16.66
C GLY A 194 -5.72 5.94 17.52
N HIS A 195 -6.59 5.89 18.51
CA HIS A 195 -6.76 4.72 19.38
C HIS A 195 -7.46 3.52 18.70
N TYR A 196 -7.99 3.67 17.48
CA TYR A 196 -8.65 2.57 16.76
C TYR A 196 -7.68 1.48 16.33
N ALA A 197 -6.41 1.81 16.07
CA ALA A 197 -5.37 0.85 15.77
C ALA A 197 -4.03 1.34 16.33
N VAL A 198 -3.45 0.57 17.24
CA VAL A 198 -2.18 0.89 17.91
C VAL A 198 -1.30 -0.35 17.94
N GLY A 199 -0.04 -0.19 17.60
CA GLY A 199 0.93 -1.29 17.63
C GLY A 199 2.36 -0.82 17.80
N GLY A 200 3.20 -1.75 18.24
CA GLY A 200 4.63 -1.55 18.26
C GLY A 200 5.15 -0.45 19.17
N HIS A 201 4.61 -0.25 20.35
CA HIS A 201 4.90 0.84 21.30
C HIS A 201 6.34 1.42 21.36
N GLY A 202 7.22 0.98 20.46
CA GLY A 202 8.55 1.56 20.20
C GLY A 202 9.38 1.80 21.48
N ASN A 203 9.85 3.02 21.67
CA ASN A 203 10.72 3.43 22.79
C ASN A 203 10.00 3.46 24.15
N LEU A 204 8.66 3.27 24.18
CA LEU A 204 7.88 3.22 25.40
C LEU A 204 7.75 1.80 25.96
N LEU A 205 8.34 0.79 25.29
CA LEU A 205 8.35 -0.59 25.78
C LEU A 205 9.26 -0.72 27.00
N THR A 206 8.65 -1.14 28.09
CA THR A 206 9.38 -1.60 29.28
C THR A 206 9.54 -3.13 29.21
N PRO A 207 10.47 -3.75 29.96
CA PRO A 207 10.58 -5.20 30.02
C PRO A 207 9.25 -5.88 30.40
N ASP A 208 8.51 -5.33 31.36
CA ASP A 208 7.21 -5.86 31.78
C ASP A 208 6.15 -5.65 30.69
N GLY A 209 6.16 -4.50 30.02
CA GLY A 209 5.28 -4.23 28.89
C GLY A 209 5.54 -5.20 27.72
N LEU A 210 6.79 -5.49 27.42
CA LEU A 210 7.17 -6.47 26.40
C LEU A 210 6.69 -7.88 26.77
N ALA A 211 6.92 -8.30 28.03
CA ALA A 211 6.43 -9.58 28.54
C ALA A 211 4.90 -9.66 28.53
N GLY A 212 4.21 -8.53 28.78
CA GLY A 212 2.75 -8.39 28.69
C GLY A 212 2.19 -8.27 27.27
N GLY A 213 3.05 -8.29 26.23
CA GLY A 213 2.61 -8.22 24.84
C GLY A 213 2.26 -6.80 24.35
N ALA A 214 2.71 -5.74 25.02
CA ALA A 214 2.44 -4.36 24.62
C ALA A 214 2.99 -3.97 23.24
N HIS A 215 3.89 -4.79 22.67
CA HIS A 215 4.40 -4.64 21.31
C HIS A 215 3.41 -5.12 20.23
N HIS A 216 2.40 -5.88 20.61
CA HIS A 216 1.44 -6.40 19.65
C HIS A 216 0.48 -5.31 19.14
N LEU A 217 0.09 -5.47 17.88
CA LEU A 217 -0.95 -4.66 17.26
C LEU A 217 -2.32 -4.94 17.92
N THR A 218 -3.02 -3.88 18.26
CA THR A 218 -4.42 -3.93 18.70
C THR A 218 -5.31 -3.11 17.77
N MET A 219 -6.55 -3.57 17.51
CA MET A 219 -7.47 -2.91 16.60
C MET A 219 -8.91 -2.95 17.10
N LEU A 220 -9.62 -1.84 16.94
CA LEU A 220 -11.07 -1.73 17.09
C LEU A 220 -11.76 -1.94 15.74
N GLY A 221 -11.77 -3.20 15.27
CA GLY A 221 -12.19 -3.53 13.91
C GLY A 221 -13.61 -3.11 13.54
N ARG A 222 -14.56 -3.03 14.50
CA ARG A 222 -15.94 -2.56 14.25
C ARG A 222 -15.97 -1.06 13.97
N ASP A 223 -15.22 -0.27 14.73
CA ASP A 223 -15.16 1.18 14.60
C ASP A 223 -14.46 1.58 13.31
N ILE A 224 -13.37 0.88 12.96
CA ILE A 224 -12.68 1.04 11.67
C ILE A 224 -13.63 0.70 10.52
N ALA A 225 -14.37 -0.40 10.59
CA ALA A 225 -15.31 -0.77 9.54
C ALA A 225 -16.46 0.24 9.40
N ALA A 226 -16.93 0.83 10.50
CA ALA A 226 -17.93 1.90 10.47
C ALA A 226 -17.39 3.15 9.76
N LEU A 227 -16.16 3.57 10.10
CA LEU A 227 -15.48 4.69 9.42
C LEU A 227 -15.35 4.43 7.92
N VAL A 228 -14.88 3.23 7.54
CA VAL A 228 -14.73 2.86 6.11
C VAL A 228 -16.06 2.91 5.37
N ARG A 229 -17.14 2.40 5.95
CA ARG A 229 -18.49 2.46 5.34
C ARG A 229 -19.01 3.88 5.14
N THR A 230 -18.61 4.80 6.01
CA THR A 230 -19.01 6.21 5.91
C THR A 230 -18.16 6.97 4.90
N GLU A 231 -16.83 6.84 4.98
CA GLU A 231 -15.90 7.66 4.21
C GLU A 231 -15.65 7.13 2.77
N PHE A 232 -15.73 5.80 2.57
CA PHE A 232 -15.42 5.21 1.27
C PHE A 232 -16.34 5.72 0.14
N PRO A 233 -17.67 5.75 0.29
CA PRO A 233 -18.55 6.30 -0.75
C PRO A 233 -18.27 7.77 -1.06
N ALA A 234 -17.99 8.58 -0.02
CA ALA A 234 -17.66 9.99 -0.19
C ALA A 234 -16.35 10.18 -0.97
N LEU A 235 -15.31 9.39 -0.69
CA LEU A 235 -14.07 9.42 -1.44
C LEU A 235 -14.25 9.05 -2.92
N VAL A 236 -15.13 8.08 -3.20
CA VAL A 236 -15.47 7.69 -4.59
C VAL A 236 -16.21 8.83 -5.29
N GLU A 237 -17.27 9.37 -4.68
CA GLU A 237 -18.08 10.46 -5.24
C GLU A 237 -17.21 11.68 -5.53
N ASP A 238 -16.40 12.12 -4.57
CA ASP A 238 -15.51 13.27 -4.72
C ASP A 238 -14.49 13.02 -5.85
N ALA A 239 -13.93 11.79 -5.96
CA ALA A 239 -12.94 11.46 -6.98
C ALA A 239 -13.50 11.59 -8.40
N VAL A 240 -14.66 10.99 -8.65
CA VAL A 240 -15.25 10.99 -10.00
C VAL A 240 -15.83 12.35 -10.36
N LYS A 241 -16.44 13.05 -9.40
CA LYS A 241 -17.04 14.37 -9.61
C LYS A 241 -16.01 15.44 -9.97
N GLU A 242 -14.85 15.44 -9.31
CA GLU A 242 -13.78 16.40 -9.59
C GLU A 242 -13.24 16.30 -11.02
N GLU A 243 -13.24 15.09 -11.60
CA GLU A 243 -12.77 14.84 -12.97
C GLU A 243 -13.92 14.84 -14.00
N GLY A 244 -15.17 15.14 -13.57
CA GLY A 244 -16.34 15.11 -14.44
C GLY A 244 -16.73 13.70 -14.92
N LEU A 245 -16.36 12.69 -14.15
CA LEU A 245 -16.58 11.27 -14.43
C LEU A 245 -17.73 10.71 -13.60
N THR A 246 -18.07 9.47 -13.88
CA THR A 246 -18.94 8.60 -13.09
C THR A 246 -18.18 7.35 -12.64
N VAL A 247 -18.74 6.56 -11.72
CA VAL A 247 -18.15 5.27 -11.30
C VAL A 247 -18.01 4.30 -12.49
N ALA A 248 -18.87 4.40 -13.49
CA ALA A 248 -18.81 3.57 -14.70
C ALA A 248 -17.58 3.87 -15.59
N ASP A 249 -17.02 5.09 -15.48
CA ASP A 249 -15.84 5.53 -16.22
C ASP A 249 -14.51 5.15 -15.52
N VAL A 250 -14.58 4.59 -14.30
CA VAL A 250 -13.43 4.04 -13.59
C VAL A 250 -13.23 2.61 -14.03
N ASP A 251 -12.14 2.33 -14.73
CA ASP A 251 -11.84 0.97 -15.21
C ASP A 251 -11.45 0.06 -14.06
N HIS A 252 -10.65 0.56 -13.11
CA HIS A 252 -10.14 -0.22 -11.98
C HIS A 252 -10.18 0.56 -10.67
N LEU A 253 -10.68 -0.13 -9.63
CA LEU A 253 -10.56 0.27 -8.23
C LEU A 253 -9.45 -0.57 -7.58
N VAL A 254 -8.38 0.08 -7.15
CA VAL A 254 -7.31 -0.51 -6.35
C VAL A 254 -7.35 0.12 -4.98
N CYS A 255 -7.72 -0.63 -3.95
CA CYS A 255 -7.84 -0.07 -2.61
C CYS A 255 -7.04 -0.87 -1.58
N HIS A 256 -6.75 -0.24 -0.45
CA HIS A 256 -6.21 -0.94 0.71
C HIS A 256 -7.18 -2.01 1.18
N GLN A 257 -6.70 -3.23 1.40
CA GLN A 257 -7.50 -4.41 1.66
C GLN A 257 -7.28 -4.93 3.10
N ALA A 258 -7.74 -4.16 4.08
CA ALA A 258 -7.70 -4.60 5.48
C ALA A 258 -8.59 -5.84 5.74
N ASN A 259 -9.70 -5.92 5.03
CA ASN A 259 -10.64 -7.03 5.05
C ASN A 259 -11.29 -7.15 3.66
N PRO A 260 -10.99 -8.20 2.88
CA PRO A 260 -11.49 -8.37 1.51
C PRO A 260 -13.01 -8.37 1.40
N ARG A 261 -13.73 -8.83 2.42
CA ARG A 261 -15.20 -8.79 2.46
C ARG A 261 -15.74 -7.37 2.57
N LEU A 262 -15.15 -6.58 3.49
CA LEU A 262 -15.52 -5.18 3.64
C LEU A 262 -15.25 -4.40 2.34
N VAL A 263 -14.12 -4.69 1.68
CA VAL A 263 -13.81 -4.06 0.38
C VAL A 263 -14.87 -4.37 -0.66
N ARG A 264 -15.28 -5.65 -0.80
CA ARG A 264 -16.36 -6.01 -1.73
C ARG A 264 -17.67 -5.28 -1.39
N GLU A 265 -18.05 -5.27 -0.12
CA GLU A 265 -19.27 -4.61 0.38
C GLU A 265 -19.28 -3.11 0.02
N VAL A 266 -18.21 -2.36 0.38
CA VAL A 266 -18.19 -0.91 0.16
C VAL A 266 -18.02 -0.54 -1.32
N ALA A 267 -17.32 -1.36 -2.10
CA ALA A 267 -17.18 -1.14 -3.54
C ALA A 267 -18.52 -1.37 -4.27
N GLU A 268 -19.24 -2.46 -3.94
CA GLU A 268 -20.57 -2.73 -4.48
C GLU A 268 -21.56 -1.61 -4.13
N ASN A 269 -21.58 -1.18 -2.87
CA ASN A 269 -22.43 -0.08 -2.40
C ASN A 269 -22.09 1.26 -3.08
N ALA A 270 -20.84 1.46 -3.48
CA ALA A 270 -20.40 2.64 -4.25
C ALA A 270 -20.65 2.50 -5.77
N GLY A 271 -21.25 1.40 -6.24
CA GLY A 271 -21.64 1.17 -7.62
C GLY A 271 -20.58 0.50 -8.51
N PHE A 272 -19.49 -0.01 -7.95
CA PHE A 272 -18.50 -0.79 -8.72
C PHE A 272 -18.99 -2.19 -9.03
N ARG A 273 -18.74 -2.62 -10.27
CA ARG A 273 -18.92 -4.03 -10.67
C ARG A 273 -17.73 -4.86 -10.16
N PRO A 274 -17.91 -6.16 -9.85
CA PRO A 274 -16.84 -7.03 -9.39
C PRO A 274 -15.58 -7.02 -10.28
N GLY A 275 -15.76 -6.92 -11.61
CA GLY A 275 -14.64 -6.88 -12.56
C GLY A 275 -13.76 -5.61 -12.48
N GLN A 276 -14.28 -4.51 -11.93
CA GLN A 276 -13.53 -3.27 -11.74
C GLN A 276 -12.64 -3.33 -10.49
N VAL A 277 -12.97 -4.18 -9.52
CA VAL A 277 -12.27 -4.23 -8.22
C VAL A 277 -11.06 -5.16 -8.30
N VAL A 278 -9.89 -4.64 -7.98
CA VAL A 278 -8.66 -5.44 -7.84
C VAL A 278 -8.61 -6.02 -6.43
N LEU A 279 -8.78 -7.33 -6.32
CA LEU A 279 -8.73 -8.05 -5.05
C LEU A 279 -7.49 -8.95 -5.01
N THR A 280 -6.67 -8.76 -3.98
CA THR A 280 -5.48 -9.55 -3.67
C THR A 280 -5.48 -10.02 -2.22
N GLY A 281 -6.18 -9.30 -1.34
CA GLY A 281 -6.18 -9.54 0.09
C GLY A 281 -6.76 -10.91 0.51
N ASP A 282 -7.54 -11.55 -0.32
CA ASP A 282 -8.05 -12.91 -0.09
C ASP A 282 -6.93 -13.98 -0.16
N VAL A 283 -5.85 -13.71 -0.91
CA VAL A 283 -4.73 -14.65 -1.09
C VAL A 283 -3.40 -14.16 -0.52
N ILE A 284 -3.28 -12.88 -0.11
CA ILE A 284 -2.06 -12.37 0.51
C ILE A 284 -2.27 -11.76 1.89
N GLY A 285 -3.53 -11.60 2.33
CA GLY A 285 -3.90 -10.88 3.55
C GLY A 285 -3.74 -9.36 3.43
N ASN A 286 -3.88 -8.68 4.57
CA ASN A 286 -3.61 -7.26 4.71
C ASN A 286 -2.09 -7.02 4.80
N THR A 287 -1.49 -6.50 3.76
CA THR A 287 -0.06 -6.15 3.69
C THR A 287 0.22 -4.67 3.99
N ALA A 288 -0.70 -4.01 4.69
CA ALA A 288 -0.59 -2.62 5.16
C ALA A 288 -0.19 -1.63 4.05
N ALA A 289 0.95 -0.91 4.19
CA ALA A 289 1.40 0.07 3.19
C ALA A 289 1.74 -0.57 1.83
N ALA A 290 2.06 -1.86 1.78
CA ALA A 290 2.32 -2.60 0.55
C ALA A 290 1.04 -2.98 -0.23
N SER A 291 -0.15 -2.88 0.38
CA SER A 291 -1.41 -3.37 -0.20
C SER A 291 -1.74 -2.72 -1.56
N LEU A 292 -1.69 -1.39 -1.63
CA LEU A 292 -1.95 -0.66 -2.89
C LEU A 292 -0.93 -1.00 -3.99
N PRO A 293 0.39 -0.86 -3.77
CA PRO A 293 1.36 -1.13 -4.83
C PRO A 293 1.41 -2.61 -5.25
N ILE A 294 1.13 -3.57 -4.35
CA ILE A 294 0.99 -4.99 -4.73
C ILE A 294 -0.26 -5.17 -5.62
N GLY A 295 -1.38 -4.53 -5.27
CA GLY A 295 -2.60 -4.57 -6.07
C GLY A 295 -2.39 -4.01 -7.47
N LEU A 296 -1.72 -2.86 -7.59
CA LEU A 296 -1.34 -2.26 -8.87
C LEU A 296 -0.44 -3.20 -9.69
N ASP A 297 0.65 -3.68 -9.08
CA ASP A 297 1.59 -4.60 -9.76
C ASP A 297 0.90 -5.88 -10.24
N THR A 298 0.02 -6.45 -9.43
CA THR A 298 -0.75 -7.63 -9.79
C THR A 298 -1.65 -7.36 -11.00
N ALA A 299 -2.42 -6.27 -10.97
CA ALA A 299 -3.36 -5.95 -12.04
C ALA A 299 -2.65 -5.58 -13.36
N VAL A 300 -1.47 -4.95 -13.29
CA VAL A 300 -0.63 -4.66 -14.46
C VAL A 300 -0.08 -5.95 -15.07
N ARG A 301 0.52 -6.82 -14.27
CA ARG A 301 1.07 -8.11 -14.74
C ARG A 301 0.02 -9.04 -15.33
N ASP A 302 -1.19 -9.01 -14.77
CA ASP A 302 -2.32 -9.81 -15.27
C ASP A 302 -2.94 -9.20 -16.55
N GLY A 303 -2.42 -8.06 -17.04
CA GLY A 303 -2.92 -7.37 -18.23
C GLY A 303 -4.30 -6.74 -18.04
N ARG A 304 -4.75 -6.57 -16.78
CA ARG A 304 -6.00 -5.90 -16.44
C ARG A 304 -5.87 -4.40 -16.62
N ILE A 305 -4.85 -3.78 -16.01
CA ILE A 305 -4.57 -2.34 -16.17
C ILE A 305 -3.75 -2.13 -17.43
N ARG A 306 -4.21 -1.23 -18.31
CA ARG A 306 -3.61 -0.88 -19.60
C ARG A 306 -3.45 0.62 -19.74
N ALA A 307 -2.62 1.05 -20.69
CA ALA A 307 -2.46 2.46 -21.04
C ALA A 307 -3.82 3.11 -21.34
N GLY A 308 -4.07 4.24 -20.70
CA GLY A 308 -5.30 5.01 -20.82
C GLY A 308 -6.41 4.62 -19.85
N ASP A 309 -6.29 3.51 -19.11
CA ASP A 309 -7.28 3.13 -18.10
C ASP A 309 -7.34 4.15 -16.94
N THR A 310 -8.53 4.36 -16.44
CA THR A 310 -8.80 5.18 -15.25
C THR A 310 -8.74 4.30 -14.01
N VAL A 311 -7.76 4.55 -13.14
CA VAL A 311 -7.52 3.78 -11.92
C VAL A 311 -7.81 4.65 -10.69
N LEU A 312 -8.79 4.27 -9.89
CA LEU A 312 -9.07 4.90 -8.60
C LEU A 312 -8.35 4.13 -7.49
N MET A 313 -7.54 4.84 -6.72
CA MET A 313 -6.84 4.32 -5.55
C MET A 313 -7.45 4.87 -4.27
N ILE A 314 -7.78 4.01 -3.29
CA ILE A 314 -8.35 4.41 -1.99
C ILE A 314 -7.61 3.68 -0.87
N THR A 315 -7.29 4.39 0.20
CA THR A 315 -6.60 3.83 1.36
C THR A 315 -7.20 4.31 2.68
N PHE A 316 -7.08 3.45 3.69
CA PHE A 316 -7.37 3.74 5.10
C PHE A 316 -6.22 3.17 5.93
N GLY A 317 -5.66 3.97 6.83
CA GLY A 317 -4.56 3.61 7.71
C GLY A 317 -4.81 4.01 9.15
N ALA A 318 -4.06 3.41 10.06
CA ALA A 318 -4.06 3.85 11.46
C ALA A 318 -3.67 5.33 11.58
N GLY A 319 -4.24 6.00 12.57
CA GLY A 319 -4.01 7.42 12.75
C GLY A 319 -5.26 8.22 13.09
N MET A 320 -6.51 8.03 12.67
CA MET A 320 -6.86 7.39 11.38
C MET A 320 -6.53 8.32 10.23
N THR A 321 -5.89 7.80 9.22
CA THR A 321 -5.58 8.54 7.99
C THR A 321 -6.20 7.81 6.80
N TRP A 322 -6.89 8.53 5.92
CA TRP A 322 -7.47 7.96 4.71
C TRP A 322 -7.35 8.93 3.53
N GLY A 323 -7.45 8.40 2.34
CA GLY A 323 -7.33 9.22 1.16
C GLY A 323 -7.57 8.46 -0.13
N ARG A 324 -7.52 9.23 -1.21
CA ARG A 324 -7.75 8.77 -2.57
C ARG A 324 -6.80 9.42 -3.57
N ALA A 325 -6.62 8.77 -4.69
CA ALA A 325 -6.07 9.35 -5.92
C ALA A 325 -6.72 8.71 -7.13
N LEU A 326 -7.04 9.51 -8.13
CA LEU A 326 -7.45 9.02 -9.43
C LEU A 326 -6.27 9.19 -10.40
N MET A 327 -5.99 8.16 -11.19
CA MET A 327 -4.88 8.17 -12.14
C MET A 327 -5.37 7.68 -13.49
N ARG A 328 -4.97 8.38 -14.56
CA ARG A 328 -5.02 7.85 -15.91
C ARG A 328 -3.72 7.11 -16.17
N TRP A 329 -3.80 5.80 -16.39
CA TRP A 329 -2.61 4.95 -16.50
C TRP A 329 -1.75 5.39 -17.68
N PRO A 330 -0.45 5.73 -17.46
CA PRO A 330 0.38 6.31 -18.50
C PRO A 330 0.69 5.35 -19.63
N SER A 331 0.78 5.90 -20.86
CA SER A 331 1.24 5.18 -22.05
C SER A 331 2.72 4.80 -21.94
N ALA A 332 3.50 5.52 -21.15
CA ALA A 332 4.90 5.23 -20.88
C ALA A 332 5.11 4.07 -19.88
N ALA A 333 4.06 3.67 -19.16
CA ALA A 333 4.15 2.54 -18.22
C ALA A 333 4.30 1.22 -19.00
N ARG A 334 5.30 0.43 -18.60
CA ARG A 334 5.54 -0.90 -19.19
C ARG A 334 4.83 -1.98 -18.37
N PRO A 335 4.30 -3.02 -19.02
CA PRO A 335 3.60 -4.12 -18.35
C PRO A 335 4.52 -5.02 -17.51
#